data_c12e4c905b1cc8a34657c276ceca3e73
#
_entry.id   c12e4c905b1cc8a34657c276ceca3e73
#
_cell.length_a   1.000
_cell.length_b   1.000
_cell.length_c   1.000
_cell.angle_alpha   90.00
_cell.angle_beta   90.00
_cell.angle_gamma   90.00
#
_symmetry.space_group_name_H-M   'P 1'
#
loop_
_entity.id
_entity.type
_entity.pdbx_description
1 polymer ?
#
loop_
_entity_poly.entity_id
_entity_poly.type
_entity_poly.pdbx_seq_one_letter_code
_entity_poly.pdbx_strand_id
1 'polypeptide(L)'
;MTTGRLPGLTRRGALQLAGAVALQSTLAPFARAAGKSGLHGLSIFGDLKYPPDFKQFDYANAGASKGGRMNFQPPNTGRNESTETFNTLNGYVLKGAAPPRIEFLFDTLMTRAADEPDAVYGLVAGTVDVSDDLSTYTFHLRPEARFHDGTALTANDAAFSLMLLKEKGHPEIAEPLTAMASAVATDAHTLSVNLSADKTRQTILSVAGDCPIFSKAYYTAQPFDSSSLDAPLGSGPYKAGNLGPGRFIEYERVADYWGKDLPVNVGFNNFDIIRIDFFSERQAAFEAFKKGDITFREEFTSITWAQGYDFPALTSGKVKKTTEFASERYPTIQGFYMNARRKKLADPRTRLALGLCFDFEWSNPNLFFGSYARLASLFGNSDFAASAAPGPTELALLEPFRATLPPEVFATPFVPPKSDGTGRDRKLLKQAFDLLTAAGWKQIGTDLVDDEAAPFEVEFLIDAQAFERVLTPYVANLKALGISATVRETDPAQYQARQNGFDFDIIMAAFNLPATPIDGLQQFYSSHAADQDGSRNYAGIKEPAIDAVLAKLPAVTTRDDLIAITRVIDRVVRARHYWTPAWYLANHRTAYWNIFGHAPIKPDYAFSPETTWWFDRDRAAAIGYTG
;
A
#
# COMPACT_ATOMS: atom_id res chain seq x y z
N MET A 1 9.03 96.97 -4.97
CA MET A 1 10.15 96.91 -4.00
C MET A 1 9.57 96.37 -2.72
N THR A 2 9.88 95.21 -2.38
CA THR A 2 10.14 94.63 -1.03
C THR A 2 10.01 93.11 -1.11
N THR A 3 11.14 92.52 -1.00
CA THR A 3 11.38 91.06 -0.97
C THR A 3 11.05 90.47 0.40
N GLY A 4 10.05 89.59 0.45
CA GLY A 4 9.72 88.83 1.67
C GLY A 4 10.47 87.47 1.68
N ARG A 5 11.43 87.29 2.62
CA ARG A 5 12.11 86.02 2.89
C ARG A 5 11.18 85.07 3.63
N LEU A 6 11.10 83.82 3.14
CA LEU A 6 10.54 82.68 3.84
C LEU A 6 11.43 82.27 5.04
N PRO A 7 10.90 81.89 6.21
CA PRO A 7 11.67 81.41 7.36
C PRO A 7 12.13 79.96 7.15
N GLY A 8 13.42 79.71 7.39
CA GLY A 8 14.06 78.42 7.27
C GLY A 8 13.57 77.42 8.31
N LEU A 9 13.24 76.23 7.90
CA LEU A 9 12.95 75.06 8.73
C LEU A 9 14.20 74.65 9.48
N THR A 10 14.13 74.65 10.83
CA THR A 10 15.22 74.19 11.69
C THR A 10 15.28 72.67 11.69
N ARG A 11 16.48 72.08 11.88
CA ARG A 11 16.73 70.65 11.96
C ARG A 11 15.83 69.90 12.95
N ARG A 12 15.27 70.56 13.95
CA ARG A 12 14.30 69.99 14.89
C ARG A 12 12.88 69.79 14.31
N GLY A 13 12.46 70.61 13.38
CA GLY A 13 11.14 70.45 12.68
C GLY A 13 11.18 69.29 11.70
N ALA A 14 12.31 69.05 11.05
CA ALA A 14 12.47 67.92 10.12
C ALA A 14 12.48 66.57 10.84
N LEU A 15 13.00 66.47 12.07
CA LEU A 15 12.99 65.24 12.86
C LEU A 15 11.60 64.92 13.48
N GLN A 16 10.75 65.92 13.72
CA GLN A 16 9.38 65.69 14.18
C GLN A 16 8.42 65.26 13.04
N LEU A 17 8.64 65.69 11.80
CA LEU A 17 7.89 65.20 10.65
C LEU A 17 8.34 63.77 10.22
N ALA A 18 9.60 63.41 10.38
CA ALA A 18 10.10 62.09 10.08
C ALA A 18 9.63 61.05 11.13
N GLY A 19 9.42 61.43 12.39
CA GLY A 19 8.90 60.58 13.45
C GLY A 19 7.38 60.26 13.31
N ALA A 20 6.59 61.16 12.72
CA ALA A 20 5.14 60.97 12.52
C ALA A 20 4.81 60.11 11.29
N VAL A 21 5.71 60.04 10.27
CA VAL A 21 5.54 59.16 9.11
C VAL A 21 6.04 57.73 9.40
N ALA A 22 6.97 57.55 10.35
CA ALA A 22 7.48 56.21 10.69
C ALA A 22 6.55 55.45 11.66
N LEU A 23 5.58 56.05 12.30
CA LEU A 23 4.62 55.38 13.21
C LEU A 23 3.29 54.99 12.55
N GLN A 24 3.03 55.37 11.28
CA GLN A 24 1.83 54.95 10.55
C GLN A 24 2.09 53.80 9.56
N SER A 25 3.33 53.32 9.41
CA SER A 25 3.64 52.19 8.53
C SER A 25 3.78 50.82 9.24
N THR A 26 3.38 50.72 10.52
CA THR A 26 3.50 49.46 11.29
C THR A 26 2.19 48.81 11.69
N LEU A 27 1.06 49.22 11.08
CA LEU A 27 -0.24 48.56 11.25
C LEU A 27 -0.89 48.33 9.89
N ALA A 28 -0.13 47.80 8.90
CA ALA A 28 -0.76 46.98 7.90
C ALA A 28 -1.09 45.65 8.60
N PRO A 29 -2.37 45.25 8.70
CA PRO A 29 -2.63 43.88 9.08
C PRO A 29 -1.89 43.03 8.06
N PHE A 30 -1.02 42.14 8.51
CA PHE A 30 -0.60 41.02 7.68
C PHE A 30 -1.93 40.43 7.21
N ALA A 31 -2.30 40.65 5.96
CA ALA A 31 -3.30 39.87 5.28
C ALA A 31 -2.72 38.45 5.29
N ARG A 32 -3.08 37.70 6.33
CA ARG A 32 -2.86 36.28 6.38
C ARG A 32 -3.58 35.78 5.16
N ALA A 33 -2.83 35.24 4.20
CA ALA A 33 -3.43 34.57 3.05
C ALA A 33 -4.51 33.66 3.61
N ALA A 34 -5.70 33.71 3.06
CA ALA A 34 -6.85 33.00 3.62
C ALA A 34 -6.69 31.53 3.27
N GLY A 35 -6.14 30.73 4.18
CA GLY A 35 -6.09 29.28 4.08
C GLY A 35 -7.48 28.69 3.81
N LYS A 36 -7.55 27.47 3.37
CA LYS A 36 -8.82 26.74 3.20
C LYS A 36 -9.36 26.41 4.58
N SER A 37 -10.63 26.74 4.88
CA SER A 37 -11.26 26.48 6.18
C SER A 37 -12.53 25.65 6.06
N GLY A 38 -12.85 24.89 7.13
CA GLY A 38 -14.07 24.09 7.22
C GLY A 38 -14.13 22.92 6.25
N LEU A 39 -12.99 22.36 5.85
CA LEU A 39 -12.95 21.23 4.94
C LEU A 39 -13.46 19.97 5.63
N HIS A 40 -14.40 19.25 5.00
CA HIS A 40 -14.97 18.00 5.51
C HIS A 40 -14.09 16.77 5.21
N GLY A 41 -13.04 16.93 4.41
CA GLY A 41 -12.08 15.93 4.00
C GLY A 41 -10.77 16.56 3.54
N LEU A 42 -9.74 15.75 3.45
CA LEU A 42 -8.42 16.10 2.91
C LEU A 42 -8.08 15.17 1.76
N SER A 43 -7.49 15.72 0.70
CA SER A 43 -6.95 14.97 -0.42
C SER A 43 -5.54 15.43 -0.74
N ILE A 44 -4.68 14.50 -1.17
CA ILE A 44 -3.32 14.78 -1.63
C ILE A 44 -3.33 15.81 -2.76
N PHE A 45 -4.31 15.73 -3.67
CA PHE A 45 -4.41 16.58 -4.85
C PHE A 45 -5.45 17.70 -4.71
N GLY A 46 -6.18 17.73 -3.60
CA GLY A 46 -7.14 18.77 -3.26
C GLY A 46 -8.54 18.57 -3.81
N ASP A 47 -8.80 17.48 -4.50
CA ASP A 47 -10.11 17.03 -4.96
C ASP A 47 -10.66 15.95 -4.03
N LEU A 48 -11.98 15.87 -3.90
CA LEU A 48 -12.69 14.89 -3.08
C LEU A 48 -13.84 14.31 -3.89
N LYS A 49 -13.97 13.00 -3.89
CA LYS A 49 -15.06 12.28 -4.55
C LYS A 49 -16.40 12.57 -3.88
N TYR A 50 -16.44 12.58 -2.56
CA TYR A 50 -17.67 12.78 -1.80
C TYR A 50 -17.86 14.24 -1.40
N PRO A 51 -19.03 14.84 -1.69
CA PRO A 51 -19.33 16.22 -1.31
C PRO A 51 -19.57 16.36 0.22
N PRO A 52 -19.59 17.57 0.78
CA PRO A 52 -19.76 17.80 2.23
C PRO A 52 -21.04 17.21 2.84
N ASP A 53 -22.06 17.03 2.04
CA ASP A 53 -23.39 16.54 2.45
C ASP A 53 -23.65 15.09 2.06
N PHE A 54 -22.62 14.30 1.69
CA PHE A 54 -22.75 12.88 1.38
C PHE A 54 -23.37 12.11 2.56
N LYS A 55 -24.09 11.03 2.26
CA LYS A 55 -24.85 10.29 3.25
C LYS A 55 -24.19 8.99 3.66
N GLN A 56 -23.40 8.41 2.77
CA GLN A 56 -22.66 7.18 2.95
C GLN A 56 -21.64 7.04 1.82
N PHE A 57 -20.69 6.17 1.96
CA PHE A 57 -19.83 5.77 0.84
C PHE A 57 -20.59 4.90 -0.16
N ASP A 58 -20.27 4.99 -1.45
CA ASP A 58 -20.97 4.29 -2.55
C ASP A 58 -20.95 2.76 -2.43
N TYR A 59 -19.92 2.22 -1.77
CA TYR A 59 -19.73 0.79 -1.53
C TYR A 59 -20.34 0.29 -0.20
N ALA A 60 -20.99 1.16 0.56
CA ALA A 60 -21.68 0.84 1.80
C ALA A 60 -23.17 0.57 1.54
N ASN A 61 -23.81 -0.24 2.40
CA ASN A 61 -25.25 -0.48 2.35
C ASN A 61 -25.91 0.03 3.63
N ALA A 62 -26.56 1.19 3.57
CA ALA A 62 -27.32 1.74 4.70
C ALA A 62 -28.41 0.82 5.23
N GLY A 63 -28.95 -0.07 4.37
CA GLY A 63 -29.97 -1.06 4.73
C GLY A 63 -29.39 -2.36 5.33
N ALA A 64 -28.07 -2.47 5.51
CA ALA A 64 -27.46 -3.65 6.10
C ALA A 64 -27.94 -3.88 7.54
N SER A 65 -28.44 -5.10 7.80
CA SER A 65 -28.90 -5.46 9.14
C SER A 65 -27.73 -5.54 10.11
N LYS A 66 -27.91 -5.00 11.31
CA LYS A 66 -26.98 -5.22 12.43
C LYS A 66 -27.30 -6.55 13.10
N GLY A 67 -26.25 -7.27 13.48
CA GLY A 67 -26.39 -8.54 14.21
C GLY A 67 -25.56 -9.67 13.64
N GLY A 68 -25.60 -10.80 14.34
CA GLY A 68 -24.90 -12.01 13.94
C GLY A 68 -23.41 -11.98 14.16
N ARG A 69 -22.74 -12.98 13.60
CA ARG A 69 -21.32 -13.24 13.85
C ARG A 69 -20.61 -13.56 12.54
N MET A 70 -19.38 -13.11 12.44
CA MET A 70 -18.44 -13.55 11.41
C MET A 70 -17.22 -14.19 12.06
N ASN A 71 -16.94 -15.44 11.71
CA ASN A 71 -15.76 -16.16 12.18
C ASN A 71 -14.81 -16.38 11.02
N PHE A 72 -13.56 -15.97 11.13
CA PHE A 72 -12.57 -16.16 10.08
C PHE A 72 -11.16 -16.41 10.62
N GLN A 73 -10.30 -16.92 9.78
CA GLN A 73 -8.86 -17.00 10.00
C GLN A 73 -8.20 -15.72 9.52
N PRO A 74 -7.15 -15.23 10.18
CA PRO A 74 -6.44 -14.02 9.73
C PRO A 74 -6.01 -14.13 8.27
N PRO A 75 -6.39 -13.16 7.41
CA PRO A 75 -6.05 -13.23 5.99
C PRO A 75 -4.58 -12.88 5.74
N ASN A 76 -4.13 -11.77 6.27
CA ASN A 76 -2.75 -11.26 6.21
C ASN A 76 -2.41 -10.55 7.51
N THR A 77 -1.12 -10.40 7.77
CA THR A 77 -0.61 -9.64 8.91
C THR A 77 -0.10 -8.28 8.45
N GLY A 78 -0.33 -7.26 9.28
CA GLY A 78 0.37 -5.99 9.23
C GLY A 78 1.41 -5.92 10.36
N ARG A 79 2.14 -4.84 10.44
CA ARG A 79 3.07 -4.48 11.52
C ARG A 79 3.66 -5.68 12.31
N ASN A 80 3.35 -5.79 13.62
CA ASN A 80 3.77 -6.90 14.47
C ASN A 80 2.66 -7.95 14.71
N GLU A 81 1.67 -8.01 13.84
CA GLU A 81 0.59 -8.99 13.90
C GLU A 81 1.06 -10.38 13.45
N SER A 82 0.43 -11.43 13.99
CA SER A 82 0.70 -12.82 13.62
C SER A 82 -0.56 -13.51 13.10
N THR A 83 -0.40 -14.38 12.10
CA THR A 83 -1.49 -15.25 11.60
C THR A 83 -1.65 -16.53 12.40
N GLU A 84 -0.70 -16.86 13.27
CA GLU A 84 -0.63 -18.15 13.98
C GLU A 84 -0.97 -18.04 15.45
N THR A 85 -0.74 -16.87 16.07
CA THR A 85 -0.92 -16.65 17.49
C THR A 85 -0.90 -15.16 17.84
N PHE A 86 -1.21 -14.84 19.10
CA PHE A 86 -0.97 -13.51 19.66
C PHE A 86 -0.66 -13.59 21.16
N ASN A 87 0.10 -12.64 21.68
CA ASN A 87 0.45 -12.55 23.09
C ASN A 87 0.37 -11.12 23.66
N THR A 88 -0.16 -10.18 22.85
CA THR A 88 -0.43 -8.80 23.25
C THR A 88 -1.67 -8.27 22.55
N LEU A 89 -2.37 -7.29 23.15
CA LEU A 89 -3.39 -6.48 22.49
C LEU A 89 -2.85 -5.10 22.06
N ASN A 90 -1.54 -4.91 22.08
CA ASN A 90 -0.91 -3.68 21.59
C ASN A 90 -0.22 -3.94 20.24
N GLY A 91 -0.92 -3.63 19.14
CA GLY A 91 -0.39 -3.72 17.77
C GLY A 91 0.42 -2.50 17.31
N TYR A 92 0.64 -1.52 18.19
CA TYR A 92 1.24 -0.23 17.84
C TYR A 92 2.70 -0.07 18.22
N VAL A 93 3.30 -1.11 18.81
CA VAL A 93 4.71 -1.16 19.20
C VAL A 93 5.38 -2.44 18.69
N LEU A 94 6.72 -2.51 18.72
CA LEU A 94 7.47 -3.70 18.27
C LEU A 94 7.41 -4.90 19.24
N LYS A 95 6.87 -4.74 20.44
CA LYS A 95 6.85 -5.77 21.46
C LYS A 95 5.65 -6.71 21.33
N GLY A 96 5.90 -7.98 21.21
CA GLY A 96 4.89 -9.04 21.14
C GLY A 96 4.34 -9.23 19.74
N ALA A 97 3.41 -10.18 19.61
CA ALA A 97 2.61 -10.44 18.43
C ALA A 97 1.15 -10.07 18.75
N ALA A 98 0.60 -9.10 18.06
CA ALA A 98 -0.78 -8.65 18.23
C ALA A 98 -1.74 -9.43 17.33
N PRO A 99 -3.03 -9.55 17.68
CA PRO A 99 -4.02 -10.07 16.77
C PRO A 99 -4.34 -9.06 15.67
N PRO A 100 -4.65 -9.50 14.45
CA PRO A 100 -5.15 -8.62 13.39
C PRO A 100 -6.45 -7.91 13.79
N ARG A 101 -6.69 -6.74 13.19
CA ARG A 101 -7.90 -5.92 13.41
C ARG A 101 -7.97 -5.23 14.77
N ILE A 102 -6.84 -5.08 15.46
CA ILE A 102 -6.77 -4.30 16.71
C ILE A 102 -7.19 -2.83 16.50
N GLU A 103 -7.07 -2.33 15.27
CA GLU A 103 -7.51 -1.01 14.86
C GLU A 103 -9.02 -0.77 15.02
N PHE A 104 -9.84 -1.80 15.04
CA PHE A 104 -11.29 -1.68 15.27
C PHE A 104 -11.66 -1.08 16.64
N LEU A 105 -10.73 -1.10 17.57
CA LEU A 105 -10.93 -0.58 18.91
C LEU A 105 -10.82 0.94 19.00
N PHE A 106 -10.23 1.60 17.98
CA PHE A 106 -9.86 3.00 18.07
C PHE A 106 -10.37 3.80 16.88
N ASP A 107 -10.77 5.03 17.15
CA ASP A 107 -11.02 6.02 16.10
C ASP A 107 -9.74 6.77 15.74
N THR A 108 -9.77 7.36 14.54
CA THR A 108 -8.76 8.29 14.02
C THR A 108 -9.36 9.70 13.88
N LEU A 109 -8.55 10.71 13.61
CA LEU A 109 -9.08 12.06 13.33
C LEU A 109 -10.02 12.06 12.13
N MET A 110 -9.64 11.39 11.07
CA MET A 110 -10.41 11.22 9.84
C MET A 110 -10.30 9.78 9.38
N THR A 111 -11.15 9.32 8.46
CA THR A 111 -11.14 7.95 7.93
C THR A 111 -10.89 7.92 6.43
N ARG A 112 -10.21 6.88 5.95
CA ARG A 112 -9.96 6.66 4.52
C ARG A 112 -11.21 6.17 3.82
N ALA A 113 -11.40 6.62 2.57
CA ALA A 113 -12.37 6.02 1.67
C ALA A 113 -11.70 4.86 0.89
N ALA A 114 -12.37 3.69 0.88
CA ALA A 114 -11.81 2.51 0.21
C ALA A 114 -11.91 2.54 -1.33
N ASP A 115 -12.58 3.53 -1.88
CA ASP A 115 -12.73 3.77 -3.32
C ASP A 115 -12.08 5.09 -3.79
N GLU A 116 -11.35 5.76 -2.88
CA GLU A 116 -10.62 6.99 -3.13
C GLU A 116 -9.32 7.00 -2.29
N PRO A 117 -8.20 6.50 -2.84
CA PRO A 117 -7.00 6.22 -2.06
C PRO A 117 -6.27 7.48 -1.59
N ASP A 118 -6.55 8.61 -2.23
CA ASP A 118 -5.86 9.88 -2.04
C ASP A 118 -6.52 10.77 -0.98
N ALA A 119 -7.60 10.31 -0.34
CA ALA A 119 -8.44 11.13 0.52
C ALA A 119 -8.76 10.50 1.88
N VAL A 120 -9.07 11.38 2.84
CA VAL A 120 -9.66 11.05 4.14
C VAL A 120 -10.82 11.99 4.42
N TYR A 121 -11.83 11.48 5.14
CA TYR A 121 -13.07 12.17 5.48
C TYR A 121 -13.28 12.25 6.99
N GLY A 122 -13.97 13.30 7.45
CA GLY A 122 -14.11 13.61 8.86
C GLY A 122 -14.75 12.48 9.69
N LEU A 123 -14.04 12.03 10.73
CA LEU A 123 -14.51 11.09 11.74
C LEU A 123 -14.53 11.80 13.11
N VAL A 124 -13.49 11.68 13.94
CA VAL A 124 -13.41 12.43 15.21
C VAL A 124 -13.30 13.94 14.95
N ALA A 125 -12.51 14.35 13.94
CA ALA A 125 -12.55 15.71 13.44
C ALA A 125 -13.71 15.85 12.44
N GLY A 126 -14.63 16.78 12.71
CA GLY A 126 -15.72 17.11 11.79
C GLY A 126 -15.26 17.92 10.59
N THR A 127 -14.32 18.83 10.83
CA THR A 127 -13.72 19.70 9.80
C THR A 127 -12.25 19.97 10.10
N VAL A 128 -11.55 20.47 9.08
CA VAL A 128 -10.14 20.88 9.21
C VAL A 128 -9.90 22.18 8.44
N ASP A 129 -9.10 23.07 9.05
CA ASP A 129 -8.56 24.24 8.38
C ASP A 129 -7.11 24.00 7.98
N VAL A 130 -6.71 24.50 6.81
CA VAL A 130 -5.39 24.27 6.24
C VAL A 130 -4.74 25.57 5.85
N SER A 131 -3.51 25.84 6.31
CA SER A 131 -2.73 27.00 5.87
C SER A 131 -2.33 26.90 4.39
N ASP A 132 -2.14 28.06 3.72
CA ASP A 132 -1.81 28.09 2.29
C ASP A 132 -0.51 27.37 1.94
N ASP A 133 0.45 27.38 2.84
CA ASP A 133 1.74 26.69 2.69
C ASP A 133 1.68 25.19 3.06
N LEU A 134 0.49 24.69 3.40
CA LEU A 134 0.26 23.32 3.82
C LEU A 134 1.14 22.89 5.01
N SER A 135 1.54 23.83 5.87
CA SER A 135 2.38 23.55 7.05
C SER A 135 1.56 23.37 8.32
N THR A 136 0.36 23.95 8.40
CA THR A 136 -0.49 23.91 9.58
C THR A 136 -1.88 23.39 9.24
N TYR A 137 -2.33 22.41 10.02
CA TYR A 137 -3.66 21.82 9.94
C TYR A 137 -4.35 21.97 11.30
N THR A 138 -5.51 22.63 11.32
CA THR A 138 -6.31 22.81 12.52
C THR A 138 -7.56 21.96 12.43
N PHE A 139 -7.60 20.88 13.21
CA PHE A 139 -8.73 19.95 13.26
C PHE A 139 -9.74 20.40 14.31
N HIS A 140 -11.02 20.45 13.93
CA HIS A 140 -12.15 20.75 14.81
C HIS A 140 -12.87 19.46 15.17
N LEU A 141 -12.66 19.00 16.40
CA LEU A 141 -13.17 17.72 16.89
C LEU A 141 -14.66 17.81 17.24
N ARG A 142 -15.38 16.72 17.01
CA ARG A 142 -16.79 16.57 17.37
C ARG A 142 -16.94 16.47 18.90
N PRO A 143 -17.76 17.26 19.53
CA PRO A 143 -17.94 17.23 20.99
C PRO A 143 -18.64 15.95 21.50
N GLU A 144 -19.34 15.21 20.60
CA GLU A 144 -19.97 13.92 20.91
C GLU A 144 -19.01 12.75 20.94
N ALA A 145 -17.76 12.90 20.46
CA ALA A 145 -16.76 11.83 20.45
C ALA A 145 -16.41 11.39 21.87
N ARG A 146 -16.40 10.07 22.10
CA ARG A 146 -16.15 9.50 23.44
C ARG A 146 -15.49 8.14 23.38
N PHE A 147 -14.81 7.78 24.45
CA PHE A 147 -14.28 6.45 24.67
C PHE A 147 -15.37 5.47 25.14
N HIS A 148 -15.06 4.17 25.16
CA HIS A 148 -16.00 3.10 25.51
C HIS A 148 -16.51 3.18 26.96
N ASP A 149 -15.80 3.86 27.86
CA ASP A 149 -16.22 4.11 29.24
C ASP A 149 -17.13 5.35 29.39
N GLY A 150 -17.43 6.02 28.27
CA GLY A 150 -18.26 7.22 28.21
C GLY A 150 -17.50 8.53 28.47
N THR A 151 -16.21 8.50 28.76
CA THR A 151 -15.39 9.71 28.90
C THR A 151 -15.21 10.41 27.56
N ALA A 152 -15.16 11.75 27.56
CA ALA A 152 -15.02 12.55 26.36
C ALA A 152 -13.66 12.30 25.70
N LEU A 153 -13.66 12.14 24.36
CA LEU A 153 -12.46 12.15 23.56
C LEU A 153 -12.16 13.59 23.15
N THR A 154 -10.99 14.09 23.52
CA THR A 154 -10.62 15.50 23.36
C THR A 154 -9.39 15.70 22.48
N ALA A 155 -9.15 16.95 22.08
CA ALA A 155 -7.94 17.34 21.36
C ALA A 155 -6.65 17.07 22.18
N ASN A 156 -6.74 17.01 23.52
CA ASN A 156 -5.60 16.61 24.35
C ASN A 156 -5.24 15.13 24.17
N ASP A 157 -6.25 14.27 23.99
CA ASP A 157 -6.03 12.85 23.72
C ASP A 157 -5.41 12.66 22.33
N ALA A 158 -5.91 13.39 21.33
CA ALA A 158 -5.37 13.35 19.97
C ALA A 158 -3.92 13.86 19.90
N ALA A 159 -3.62 15.01 20.53
CA ALA A 159 -2.26 15.55 20.60
C ALA A 159 -1.31 14.58 21.31
N PHE A 160 -1.73 14.01 22.44
CA PHE A 160 -0.98 13.01 23.19
C PHE A 160 -0.68 11.78 22.31
N SER A 161 -1.68 11.25 21.62
CA SER A 161 -1.56 10.05 20.79
C SER A 161 -0.57 10.22 19.64
N LEU A 162 -0.67 11.33 18.90
CA LEU A 162 0.24 11.61 17.80
C LEU A 162 1.69 11.73 18.26
N MET A 163 1.93 12.42 19.38
CA MET A 163 3.29 12.55 19.95
C MET A 163 3.80 11.22 20.50
N LEU A 164 2.94 10.44 21.15
CA LEU A 164 3.29 9.11 21.67
C LEU A 164 3.66 8.13 20.55
N LEU A 165 2.86 8.11 19.48
CA LEU A 165 3.14 7.26 18.30
C LEU A 165 4.41 7.68 17.56
N LYS A 166 4.67 8.98 17.46
CA LYS A 166 5.92 9.49 16.90
C LYS A 166 7.15 9.04 17.69
N GLU A 167 7.05 9.04 19.04
CA GLU A 167 8.17 8.74 19.92
C GLU A 167 8.37 7.23 20.15
N LYS A 168 7.27 6.49 20.32
CA LYS A 168 7.28 5.08 20.80
C LYS A 168 6.55 4.11 19.90
N GLY A 169 5.93 4.58 18.83
CA GLY A 169 5.17 3.76 17.91
C GLY A 169 6.03 2.79 17.11
N HIS A 170 5.36 1.79 16.54
CA HIS A 170 5.96 0.91 15.54
C HIS A 170 6.58 1.76 14.40
N PRO A 171 7.76 1.42 13.86
CA PRO A 171 8.44 2.21 12.83
C PRO A 171 7.57 2.60 11.64
N GLU A 172 6.70 1.70 11.16
CA GLU A 172 5.76 2.00 10.05
C GLU A 172 4.77 3.13 10.37
N ILE A 173 4.48 3.39 11.65
CA ILE A 173 3.64 4.51 12.08
C ILE A 173 4.51 5.74 12.41
N ALA A 174 5.62 5.52 13.08
CA ALA A 174 6.49 6.61 13.54
C ALA A 174 7.20 7.32 12.38
N GLU A 175 7.60 6.59 11.32
CA GLU A 175 8.31 7.15 10.17
C GLU A 175 7.50 8.25 9.44
N PRO A 176 6.23 8.05 9.04
CA PRO A 176 5.41 9.13 8.48
C PRO A 176 5.24 10.33 9.41
N LEU A 177 5.29 10.11 10.74
CA LEU A 177 5.15 11.16 11.73
C LEU A 177 6.44 11.97 11.97
N THR A 178 7.58 11.57 11.42
CA THR A 178 8.85 12.31 11.56
C THR A 178 8.73 13.74 11.06
N ALA A 179 8.00 13.95 9.96
CA ALA A 179 7.72 15.25 9.39
C ALA A 179 6.65 16.06 10.14
N MET A 180 6.03 15.53 11.20
CA MET A 180 5.16 16.29 12.10
C MET A 180 6.03 17.00 13.14
N ALA A 181 6.09 18.33 13.09
CA ALA A 181 6.87 19.14 14.04
C ALA A 181 6.19 19.19 15.41
N SER A 182 4.88 19.36 15.46
CA SER A 182 4.11 19.39 16.70
C SER A 182 2.64 19.04 16.50
N ALA A 183 2.01 18.55 17.56
CA ALA A 183 0.55 18.40 17.71
C ALA A 183 0.14 19.01 19.05
N VAL A 184 -0.69 20.05 19.05
CA VAL A 184 -1.04 20.84 20.23
C VAL A 184 -2.56 21.06 20.28
N ALA A 185 -3.18 20.69 21.41
CA ALA A 185 -4.55 21.06 21.71
C ALA A 185 -4.60 22.54 22.13
N THR A 186 -5.36 23.36 21.44
CA THR A 186 -5.58 24.77 21.81
C THR A 186 -6.77 24.93 22.74
N ASP A 187 -7.73 24.03 22.67
CA ASP A 187 -8.84 23.83 23.58
C ASP A 187 -9.29 22.35 23.55
N ALA A 188 -10.42 22.02 24.17
CA ALA A 188 -10.92 20.65 24.27
C ALA A 188 -11.26 20.03 22.90
N HIS A 189 -11.60 20.84 21.91
CA HIS A 189 -12.08 20.39 20.59
C HIS A 189 -11.28 20.92 19.41
N THR A 190 -10.15 21.59 19.65
CA THR A 190 -9.31 22.14 18.59
C THR A 190 -7.88 21.63 18.73
N LEU A 191 -7.42 20.91 17.70
CA LEU A 191 -6.08 20.36 17.59
C LEU A 191 -5.33 21.04 16.43
N SER A 192 -4.19 21.66 16.73
CA SER A 192 -3.28 22.19 15.72
C SER A 192 -2.12 21.21 15.48
N VAL A 193 -1.94 20.78 14.24
CA VAL A 193 -0.81 19.96 13.79
C VAL A 193 0.06 20.78 12.86
N ASN A 194 1.35 20.89 13.20
CA ASN A 194 2.33 21.58 12.37
C ASN A 194 3.29 20.57 11.74
N LEU A 195 3.51 20.70 10.44
CA LEU A 195 4.42 19.87 9.67
C LEU A 195 5.73 20.63 9.38
N SER A 196 6.85 19.92 9.32
CA SER A 196 8.16 20.44 8.96
C SER A 196 8.28 20.67 7.44
N ALA A 197 9.41 21.23 7.00
CA ALA A 197 9.64 21.53 5.58
C ALA A 197 9.80 20.28 4.69
N ASP A 198 10.20 19.17 5.27
CA ASP A 198 10.42 17.87 4.64
C ASP A 198 9.13 17.00 4.56
N LYS A 199 7.97 17.60 4.93
CA LYS A 199 6.67 16.94 4.76
C LYS A 199 6.42 16.54 3.30
N THR A 200 5.83 15.37 3.14
CA THR A 200 5.20 14.98 1.88
C THR A 200 3.69 15.27 1.91
N ARG A 201 3.05 15.24 0.76
CA ARG A 201 1.58 15.38 0.71
C ARG A 201 0.85 14.21 1.39
N GLN A 202 1.50 13.04 1.50
CA GLN A 202 0.95 11.88 2.20
C GLN A 202 1.04 11.99 3.72
N THR A 203 2.00 12.75 4.25
CA THR A 203 2.21 12.89 5.70
C THR A 203 0.92 13.20 6.45
N ILE A 204 0.14 14.19 5.96
CA ILE A 204 -1.09 14.58 6.66
C ILE A 204 -2.20 13.53 6.57
N LEU A 205 -2.26 12.75 5.49
CA LEU A 205 -3.23 11.66 5.41
C LEU A 205 -2.90 10.55 6.41
N SER A 206 -1.62 10.26 6.63
CA SER A 206 -1.19 9.29 7.64
C SER A 206 -1.47 9.82 9.06
N VAL A 207 -1.16 11.09 9.34
CA VAL A 207 -1.50 11.73 10.63
C VAL A 207 -3.00 11.67 10.90
N ALA A 208 -3.83 11.99 9.90
CA ALA A 208 -5.27 12.11 10.09
C ALA A 208 -6.02 10.77 10.02
N GLY A 209 -5.60 9.86 9.14
CA GLY A 209 -6.36 8.66 8.80
C GLY A 209 -5.79 7.34 9.34
N ASP A 210 -4.49 7.30 9.70
CA ASP A 210 -3.84 6.04 10.08
C ASP A 210 -3.41 6.00 11.55
N CYS A 211 -3.46 7.14 12.28
CA CYS A 211 -3.05 7.25 13.68
C CYS A 211 -4.26 7.13 14.61
N PRO A 212 -4.33 6.06 15.44
CA PRO A 212 -5.40 5.92 16.41
C PRO A 212 -5.31 6.98 17.51
N ILE A 213 -6.46 7.35 18.06
CA ILE A 213 -6.55 8.25 19.20
C ILE A 213 -6.69 7.42 20.48
N PHE A 214 -5.72 7.57 21.38
CA PHE A 214 -5.65 6.90 22.67
C PHE A 214 -6.11 7.81 23.80
N SER A 215 -6.72 7.26 24.84
CA SER A 215 -7.01 8.01 26.07
C SER A 215 -5.70 8.38 26.78
N LYS A 216 -5.43 9.68 26.89
CA LYS A 216 -4.29 10.19 27.63
C LYS A 216 -4.32 9.76 29.09
N ALA A 217 -5.48 9.75 29.71
CA ALA A 217 -5.65 9.33 31.10
C ALA A 217 -5.27 7.86 31.28
N TYR A 218 -5.75 6.97 30.39
CA TYR A 218 -5.44 5.55 30.42
C TYR A 218 -3.95 5.29 30.25
N TYR A 219 -3.31 5.83 29.20
CA TYR A 219 -1.89 5.56 28.90
C TYR A 219 -0.90 6.40 29.70
N THR A 220 -1.38 7.36 30.50
CA THR A 220 -0.55 7.97 31.56
C THR A 220 -0.44 7.05 32.78
N ALA A 221 -1.49 6.26 33.06
CA ALA A 221 -1.51 5.29 34.14
C ALA A 221 -0.91 3.91 33.75
N GLN A 222 -0.85 3.58 32.46
CA GLN A 222 -0.37 2.31 31.92
C GLN A 222 0.80 2.55 30.95
N PRO A 223 1.90 1.77 31.01
CA PRO A 223 3.00 1.90 30.05
C PRO A 223 2.56 1.57 28.63
N PHE A 224 2.67 2.52 27.70
CA PHE A 224 2.28 2.30 26.30
C PHE A 224 3.13 1.23 25.60
N ASP A 225 4.40 1.14 25.91
CA ASP A 225 5.37 0.22 25.30
C ASP A 225 5.43 -1.15 26.01
N SER A 226 4.39 -1.49 26.78
CA SER A 226 4.25 -2.80 27.42
C SER A 226 3.48 -3.78 26.53
N SER A 227 3.79 -5.07 26.67
CA SER A 227 2.99 -6.17 26.15
C SER A 227 1.96 -6.59 27.19
N SER A 228 0.67 -6.51 26.88
CA SER A 228 -0.44 -6.90 27.76
C SER A 228 -1.57 -7.53 26.95
N LEU A 229 -2.31 -8.42 27.60
CA LEU A 229 -3.58 -8.99 27.10
C LEU A 229 -4.79 -8.27 27.72
N ASP A 230 -4.58 -7.24 28.54
CA ASP A 230 -5.66 -6.41 29.06
C ASP A 230 -6.30 -5.63 27.91
N ALA A 231 -7.64 -5.59 27.90
CA ALA A 231 -8.38 -4.86 26.90
C ALA A 231 -8.08 -3.35 27.00
N PRO A 232 -7.55 -2.71 25.96
CA PRO A 232 -7.29 -1.28 25.98
C PRO A 232 -8.61 -0.49 25.97
N LEU A 233 -8.59 0.71 26.57
CA LEU A 233 -9.69 1.65 26.46
C LEU A 233 -9.69 2.27 25.06
N GLY A 234 -10.65 1.86 24.25
CA GLY A 234 -10.83 2.36 22.88
C GLY A 234 -11.99 3.34 22.74
N SER A 235 -12.20 3.82 21.51
CA SER A 235 -13.29 4.73 21.12
C SER A 235 -14.04 4.23 19.89
N GLY A 236 -13.50 3.19 19.21
CA GLY A 236 -13.96 2.70 17.93
C GLY A 236 -15.26 1.89 17.96
N PRO A 237 -15.73 1.40 16.81
CA PRO A 237 -17.01 0.70 16.69
C PRO A 237 -17.02 -0.69 17.34
N TYR A 238 -15.86 -1.23 17.67
CA TYR A 238 -15.73 -2.51 18.40
C TYR A 238 -14.85 -2.32 19.64
N LYS A 239 -15.03 -3.20 20.62
CA LYS A 239 -14.16 -3.38 21.78
C LYS A 239 -13.65 -4.82 21.83
N ALA A 240 -12.56 -5.06 22.56
CA ALA A 240 -12.11 -6.43 22.81
C ALA A 240 -13.16 -7.16 23.66
N GLY A 241 -13.62 -8.30 23.17
CA GLY A 241 -14.53 -9.20 23.84
C GLY A 241 -13.78 -10.39 24.45
N ASN A 242 -14.38 -11.58 24.32
CA ASN A 242 -13.74 -12.80 24.80
C ASN A 242 -12.45 -13.08 24.02
N LEU A 243 -11.43 -13.55 24.71
CA LEU A 243 -10.19 -13.99 24.10
C LEU A 243 -9.67 -15.29 24.74
N GLY A 244 -9.08 -16.13 23.92
CA GLY A 244 -8.27 -17.25 24.34
C GLY A 244 -6.86 -17.00 23.83
N PRO A 245 -5.90 -16.61 24.69
CA PRO A 245 -4.57 -16.20 24.25
C PRO A 245 -3.96 -17.22 23.28
N GLY A 246 -3.49 -16.74 22.13
CA GLY A 246 -2.93 -17.56 21.06
C GLY A 246 -3.90 -18.46 20.30
N ARG A 247 -5.20 -18.45 20.61
CA ARG A 247 -6.20 -19.31 19.96
C ARG A 247 -7.31 -18.55 19.26
N PHE A 248 -7.85 -17.53 19.89
CA PHE A 248 -8.90 -16.69 19.29
C PHE A 248 -9.02 -15.36 20.01
N ILE A 249 -9.56 -14.38 19.28
CA ILE A 249 -10.06 -13.12 19.82
C ILE A 249 -11.43 -12.81 19.24
N GLU A 250 -12.31 -12.22 20.05
CA GLU A 250 -13.59 -11.67 19.63
C GLU A 250 -13.55 -10.15 19.76
N TYR A 251 -14.06 -9.47 18.74
CA TYR A 251 -14.36 -8.06 18.75
C TYR A 251 -15.86 -7.90 18.87
N GLU A 252 -16.32 -7.27 19.95
CA GLU A 252 -17.75 -7.03 20.23
C GLU A 252 -18.15 -5.64 19.78
N ARG A 253 -19.22 -5.56 18.97
CA ARG A 253 -19.72 -4.29 18.50
C ARG A 253 -20.25 -3.42 19.65
N VAL A 254 -19.86 -2.15 19.68
CA VAL A 254 -20.35 -1.14 20.60
C VAL A 254 -21.71 -0.65 20.09
N ALA A 255 -22.81 -1.05 20.73
CA ALA A 255 -24.17 -0.77 20.26
C ALA A 255 -24.52 0.72 20.25
N ASP A 256 -23.96 1.47 21.20
CA ASP A 256 -24.11 2.93 21.35
C ASP A 256 -22.87 3.71 20.88
N TYR A 257 -22.11 3.14 19.98
CA TYR A 257 -20.95 3.79 19.36
C TYR A 257 -21.32 5.21 18.91
N TRP A 258 -20.57 6.19 19.38
CA TRP A 258 -20.89 7.61 19.20
C TRP A 258 -20.94 8.04 17.73
N GLY A 259 -20.09 7.43 16.88
CA GLY A 259 -19.96 7.77 15.47
C GLY A 259 -20.82 6.93 14.51
N LYS A 260 -21.74 6.07 15.00
CA LYS A 260 -22.50 5.11 14.20
C LYS A 260 -23.35 5.73 13.08
N ASP A 261 -23.82 6.94 13.27
CA ASP A 261 -24.71 7.64 12.32
C ASP A 261 -23.94 8.64 11.43
N LEU A 262 -22.62 8.73 11.56
CA LEU A 262 -21.81 9.56 10.68
C LEU A 262 -21.77 8.97 9.25
N PRO A 263 -21.79 9.80 8.21
CA PRO A 263 -21.79 9.33 6.81
C PRO A 263 -20.69 8.31 6.49
N VAL A 264 -19.53 8.45 7.11
CA VAL A 264 -18.38 7.54 6.96
C VAL A 264 -18.58 6.17 7.59
N ASN A 265 -19.59 6.00 8.46
CA ASN A 265 -19.88 4.77 9.19
C ASN A 265 -21.22 4.12 8.82
N VAL A 266 -22.07 4.82 8.05
CA VAL A 266 -23.35 4.29 7.60
C VAL A 266 -23.13 3.07 6.72
N GLY A 267 -23.74 1.93 7.12
CA GLY A 267 -23.61 0.66 6.39
C GLY A 267 -22.41 -0.19 6.77
N PHE A 268 -21.58 0.28 7.72
CA PHE A 268 -20.40 -0.44 8.22
C PHE A 268 -20.65 -1.07 9.60
N ASN A 269 -19.73 -1.94 10.03
CA ASN A 269 -19.69 -2.52 11.38
C ASN A 269 -21.00 -3.24 11.74
N ASN A 270 -21.39 -4.18 10.88
CA ASN A 270 -22.72 -4.78 10.92
C ASN A 270 -22.82 -6.00 11.85
N PHE A 271 -21.71 -6.72 12.09
CA PHE A 271 -21.71 -7.91 12.95
C PHE A 271 -21.68 -7.51 14.43
N ASP A 272 -22.43 -8.24 15.28
CA ASP A 272 -22.32 -8.09 16.73
C ASP A 272 -20.98 -8.61 17.25
N ILE A 273 -20.47 -9.68 16.61
CA ILE A 273 -19.20 -10.30 16.96
C ILE A 273 -18.41 -10.59 15.69
N ILE A 274 -17.19 -10.12 15.67
CA ILE A 274 -16.16 -10.55 14.71
C ILE A 274 -15.18 -11.41 15.50
N ARG A 275 -15.04 -12.70 15.09
CA ARG A 275 -14.14 -13.63 15.74
C ARG A 275 -13.02 -14.02 14.78
N ILE A 276 -11.81 -13.94 15.27
CA ILE A 276 -10.58 -14.39 14.58
C ILE A 276 -10.05 -15.61 15.32
N ASP A 277 -9.97 -16.76 14.61
CA ASP A 277 -9.41 -18.00 15.13
C ASP A 277 -8.03 -18.25 14.53
N PHE A 278 -7.08 -18.62 15.39
CA PHE A 278 -5.68 -18.87 15.03
C PHE A 278 -5.42 -20.37 14.94
N PHE A 279 -4.70 -20.77 13.90
CA PHE A 279 -4.35 -22.16 13.63
C PHE A 279 -2.88 -22.23 13.24
N SER A 280 -2.13 -23.13 13.86
CA SER A 280 -0.74 -23.42 13.47
C SER A 280 -0.65 -24.06 12.08
N GLU A 281 -1.72 -24.77 11.66
CA GLU A 281 -1.75 -25.50 10.40
C GLU A 281 -2.92 -25.03 9.52
N ARG A 282 -2.62 -24.64 8.29
CA ARG A 282 -3.63 -24.20 7.31
C ARG A 282 -4.68 -25.24 7.01
N GLN A 283 -4.33 -26.54 7.06
CA GLN A 283 -5.26 -27.64 6.86
C GLN A 283 -6.27 -27.74 8.00
N ALA A 284 -5.85 -27.53 9.25
CA ALA A 284 -6.76 -27.51 10.40
C ALA A 284 -7.81 -26.38 10.28
N ALA A 285 -7.39 -25.20 9.86
CA ALA A 285 -8.29 -24.08 9.57
C ALA A 285 -9.28 -24.40 8.43
N PHE A 286 -8.84 -25.16 7.42
CA PHE A 286 -9.71 -25.58 6.32
C PHE A 286 -10.76 -26.61 6.78
N GLU A 287 -10.38 -27.55 7.67
CA GLU A 287 -11.36 -28.49 8.26
C GLU A 287 -12.37 -27.76 9.17
N ALA A 288 -11.93 -26.75 9.94
CA ALA A 288 -12.83 -25.89 10.72
C ALA A 288 -13.84 -25.13 9.82
N PHE A 289 -13.39 -24.65 8.66
CA PHE A 289 -14.27 -24.02 7.67
C PHE A 289 -15.33 -25.02 7.12
N LYS A 290 -14.94 -26.25 6.79
CA LYS A 290 -15.87 -27.28 6.32
C LYS A 290 -16.97 -27.61 7.33
N LYS A 291 -16.66 -27.54 8.63
CA LYS A 291 -17.62 -27.77 9.73
C LYS A 291 -18.52 -26.56 10.01
N GLY A 292 -18.13 -25.36 9.61
CA GLY A 292 -18.83 -24.13 9.92
C GLY A 292 -18.33 -23.39 11.17
N ASP A 293 -17.25 -23.86 11.81
CA ASP A 293 -16.59 -23.15 12.90
C ASP A 293 -15.96 -21.84 12.40
N ILE A 294 -15.40 -21.86 11.19
CA ILE A 294 -15.02 -20.73 10.37
C ILE A 294 -16.12 -20.49 9.34
N THR A 295 -16.62 -19.28 9.23
CA THR A 295 -17.74 -18.95 8.32
C THR A 295 -17.32 -18.20 7.06
N PHE A 296 -16.15 -17.58 7.08
CA PHE A 296 -15.53 -16.88 5.92
C PHE A 296 -14.06 -17.29 5.81
N ARG A 297 -13.62 -17.50 4.58
CA ARG A 297 -12.24 -17.85 4.28
C ARG A 297 -11.80 -17.22 2.97
N GLU A 298 -10.65 -16.58 2.98
CA GLU A 298 -9.89 -16.23 1.79
C GLU A 298 -8.80 -17.29 1.57
N GLU A 299 -8.78 -17.92 0.38
CA GLU A 299 -7.88 -19.03 0.08
C GLU A 299 -6.66 -18.58 -0.71
N PHE A 300 -5.51 -18.59 -0.07
CA PHE A 300 -4.25 -18.17 -0.69
C PHE A 300 -3.55 -19.31 -1.46
N THR A 301 -3.90 -20.57 -1.20
CA THR A 301 -3.25 -21.74 -1.79
C THR A 301 -3.98 -22.21 -3.03
N SER A 302 -3.36 -22.06 -4.21
CA SER A 302 -3.98 -22.42 -5.50
C SER A 302 -4.38 -23.90 -5.59
N ILE A 303 -3.58 -24.81 -5.03
CA ILE A 303 -3.89 -26.24 -5.00
C ILE A 303 -5.10 -26.54 -4.14
N THR A 304 -5.21 -25.95 -2.94
CA THR A 304 -6.39 -26.12 -2.07
C THR A 304 -7.62 -25.55 -2.76
N TRP A 305 -7.51 -24.37 -3.39
CA TRP A 305 -8.61 -23.77 -4.14
C TRP A 305 -9.09 -24.66 -5.28
N ALA A 306 -8.18 -25.27 -6.02
CA ALA A 306 -8.49 -26.09 -7.18
C ALA A 306 -9.07 -27.47 -6.80
N GLN A 307 -8.53 -28.10 -5.76
CA GLN A 307 -8.76 -29.52 -5.46
C GLN A 307 -9.41 -29.79 -4.11
N GLY A 308 -9.27 -28.89 -3.13
CA GLY A 308 -9.75 -29.11 -1.75
C GLY A 308 -11.23 -28.81 -1.55
N TYR A 309 -11.83 -28.02 -2.41
CA TYR A 309 -13.23 -27.59 -2.30
C TYR A 309 -14.20 -28.60 -2.94
N ASP A 310 -14.19 -29.83 -2.42
CA ASP A 310 -15.14 -30.89 -2.74
C ASP A 310 -15.65 -31.51 -1.43
N PHE A 311 -16.72 -30.92 -0.86
CA PHE A 311 -17.30 -31.37 0.40
C PHE A 311 -18.82 -31.07 0.46
N PRO A 312 -19.59 -31.80 1.31
CA PRO A 312 -21.05 -31.77 1.30
C PRO A 312 -21.69 -30.39 1.47
N ALA A 313 -21.12 -29.50 2.29
CA ALA A 313 -21.69 -28.17 2.49
C ALA A 313 -21.57 -27.28 1.22
N LEU A 314 -20.50 -27.46 0.41
CA LEU A 314 -20.38 -26.77 -0.87
C LEU A 314 -21.36 -27.35 -1.91
N THR A 315 -21.42 -28.68 -2.05
CA THR A 315 -22.28 -29.34 -3.05
C THR A 315 -23.76 -29.14 -2.77
N SER A 316 -24.16 -28.99 -1.49
CA SER A 316 -25.53 -28.67 -1.08
C SER A 316 -25.88 -27.18 -1.16
N GLY A 317 -24.97 -26.30 -1.56
CA GLY A 317 -25.18 -24.85 -1.64
C GLY A 317 -25.16 -24.11 -0.30
N LYS A 318 -24.83 -24.78 0.80
CA LYS A 318 -24.65 -24.14 2.11
C LYS A 318 -23.40 -23.26 2.16
N VAL A 319 -22.39 -23.58 1.38
CA VAL A 319 -21.17 -22.80 1.19
C VAL A 319 -21.14 -22.26 -0.23
N LYS A 320 -20.75 -21.01 -0.38
CA LYS A 320 -20.39 -20.39 -1.66
C LYS A 320 -18.88 -20.39 -1.84
N LYS A 321 -18.43 -20.65 -3.06
CA LYS A 321 -17.05 -20.55 -3.52
C LYS A 321 -17.05 -19.63 -4.75
N THR A 322 -16.34 -18.51 -4.69
CA THR A 322 -16.37 -17.49 -5.75
C THR A 322 -15.05 -16.76 -5.93
N THR A 323 -14.85 -16.23 -7.13
CA THR A 323 -13.77 -15.29 -7.49
C THR A 323 -14.34 -13.99 -8.06
N GLU A 324 -15.55 -13.60 -7.65
CA GLU A 324 -16.22 -12.41 -8.16
C GLU A 324 -15.63 -11.09 -7.65
N PHE A 325 -14.88 -11.11 -6.54
CA PHE A 325 -14.28 -9.93 -5.96
C PHE A 325 -12.91 -9.69 -6.57
N ALA A 326 -12.77 -8.62 -7.36
CA ALA A 326 -11.49 -8.21 -7.91
C ALA A 326 -10.50 -7.83 -6.80
N SER A 327 -9.20 -8.12 -7.00
CA SER A 327 -8.15 -7.65 -6.09
C SER A 327 -8.06 -6.13 -6.08
N GLU A 328 -7.49 -5.58 -5.02
CA GLU A 328 -7.28 -4.15 -4.85
C GLU A 328 -6.41 -3.58 -5.97
N ARG A 329 -6.72 -2.36 -6.39
CA ARG A 329 -5.99 -1.64 -7.46
C ARG A 329 -4.69 -1.00 -6.94
N TYR A 330 -3.91 -1.76 -6.17
CA TYR A 330 -2.56 -1.36 -5.80
C TYR A 330 -1.58 -1.69 -6.92
N PRO A 331 -0.60 -0.81 -7.19
CA PRO A 331 0.48 -1.17 -8.08
C PRO A 331 1.23 -2.40 -7.54
N THR A 332 1.07 -3.53 -8.23
CA THR A 332 1.67 -4.81 -7.85
C THR A 332 2.86 -5.07 -8.73
N ILE A 333 4.00 -5.32 -8.13
CA ILE A 333 5.26 -5.64 -8.80
C ILE A 333 5.69 -7.02 -8.33
N GLN A 334 5.76 -7.98 -9.25
CA GLN A 334 6.33 -9.28 -8.98
C GLN A 334 7.07 -9.79 -10.21
N GLY A 335 8.31 -10.24 -10.04
CA GLY A 335 9.09 -10.74 -11.16
C GLY A 335 10.50 -11.15 -10.79
N PHE A 336 11.22 -11.58 -11.81
CA PHE A 336 12.62 -11.97 -11.74
C PHE A 336 13.48 -10.77 -12.11
N TYR A 337 14.15 -10.16 -11.12
CA TYR A 337 15.03 -9.01 -11.30
C TYR A 337 16.41 -9.48 -11.72
N MET A 338 16.90 -8.95 -12.84
CA MET A 338 18.21 -9.27 -13.39
C MET A 338 19.20 -8.18 -13.01
N ASN A 339 20.24 -8.54 -12.26
CA ASN A 339 21.22 -7.60 -11.74
C ASN A 339 22.16 -7.09 -12.86
N ALA A 340 21.81 -5.96 -13.46
CA ALA A 340 22.58 -5.34 -14.53
C ALA A 340 23.98 -4.82 -14.11
N ARG A 341 24.32 -4.85 -12.78
CA ARG A 341 25.68 -4.61 -12.29
C ARG A 341 26.63 -5.73 -12.71
N ARG A 342 26.10 -6.93 -12.97
CA ARG A 342 26.88 -8.05 -13.49
C ARG A 342 27.12 -7.88 -15.00
N LYS A 343 28.41 -7.88 -15.44
CA LYS A 343 28.82 -7.70 -16.86
C LYS A 343 27.98 -8.57 -17.81
N LYS A 344 27.75 -9.82 -17.46
CA LYS A 344 26.97 -10.78 -18.23
C LYS A 344 25.49 -10.41 -18.40
N LEU A 345 24.93 -9.57 -17.54
CA LEU A 345 23.53 -9.11 -17.54
C LEU A 345 23.39 -7.62 -17.91
N ALA A 346 24.49 -6.94 -18.28
CA ALA A 346 24.49 -5.51 -18.60
C ALA A 346 23.74 -5.19 -19.91
N ASP A 347 23.80 -6.08 -20.91
CA ASP A 347 23.13 -5.88 -22.19
C ASP A 347 21.61 -6.17 -22.09
N PRO A 348 20.73 -5.22 -22.47
CA PRO A 348 19.28 -5.44 -22.42
C PRO A 348 18.80 -6.58 -23.33
N ARG A 349 19.52 -6.88 -24.42
CA ARG A 349 19.18 -8.02 -25.31
C ARG A 349 19.37 -9.36 -24.59
N THR A 350 20.43 -9.47 -23.77
CA THR A 350 20.65 -10.65 -22.91
C THR A 350 19.51 -10.78 -21.90
N ARG A 351 19.11 -9.69 -21.23
CA ARG A 351 18.00 -9.74 -20.27
C ARG A 351 16.68 -10.11 -20.92
N LEU A 352 16.37 -9.57 -22.11
CA LEU A 352 15.18 -9.95 -22.87
C LEU A 352 15.22 -11.44 -23.21
N ALA A 353 16.35 -11.96 -23.69
CA ALA A 353 16.50 -13.36 -24.04
C ALA A 353 16.21 -14.28 -22.85
N LEU A 354 16.77 -13.96 -21.68
CA LEU A 354 16.46 -14.70 -20.45
C LEU A 354 14.96 -14.66 -20.14
N GLY A 355 14.31 -13.50 -20.27
CA GLY A 355 12.89 -13.33 -20.02
C GLY A 355 11.98 -14.14 -20.95
N LEU A 356 12.40 -14.36 -22.21
CA LEU A 356 11.66 -15.18 -23.17
C LEU A 356 11.70 -16.68 -22.84
N CYS A 357 12.62 -17.12 -21.99
CA CYS A 357 12.70 -18.52 -21.53
C CYS A 357 11.69 -18.85 -20.42
N PHE A 358 11.04 -17.84 -19.81
CA PHE A 358 10.01 -18.06 -18.80
C PHE A 358 8.64 -18.28 -19.46
N ASP A 359 8.12 -19.50 -19.40
CA ASP A 359 6.82 -19.88 -19.97
C ASP A 359 5.71 -19.78 -18.91
N PHE A 360 5.07 -18.61 -18.83
CA PHE A 360 3.94 -18.37 -17.93
C PHE A 360 2.70 -19.15 -18.36
N GLU A 361 2.42 -19.23 -19.65
CA GLU A 361 1.24 -19.90 -20.21
C GLU A 361 1.23 -21.40 -19.91
N TRP A 362 2.41 -22.02 -19.78
CA TRP A 362 2.54 -23.38 -19.27
C TRP A 362 2.48 -23.41 -17.74
N SER A 363 3.19 -22.53 -17.06
CA SER A 363 3.30 -22.53 -15.60
C SER A 363 1.95 -22.29 -14.93
N ASN A 364 1.13 -21.40 -15.47
CA ASN A 364 -0.15 -21.05 -14.85
C ASN A 364 -1.13 -22.23 -14.77
N PRO A 365 -1.49 -22.95 -15.84
CA PRO A 365 -2.39 -24.10 -15.73
C PRO A 365 -1.73 -25.29 -15.00
N ASN A 366 -0.45 -25.55 -15.19
CA ASN A 366 0.19 -26.77 -14.68
C ASN A 366 0.66 -26.67 -13.22
N LEU A 367 1.10 -25.48 -12.78
CA LEU A 367 1.60 -25.26 -11.42
C LEU A 367 0.61 -24.51 -10.53
N PHE A 368 -0.22 -23.66 -11.12
CA PHE A 368 -1.09 -22.74 -10.39
C PHE A 368 -2.58 -22.94 -10.70
N PHE A 369 -2.95 -23.97 -11.45
CA PHE A 369 -4.35 -24.29 -11.78
C PHE A 369 -5.11 -23.13 -12.44
N GLY A 370 -4.43 -22.34 -13.28
CA GLY A 370 -5.02 -21.19 -13.93
C GLY A 370 -5.37 -20.00 -13.03
N SER A 371 -4.83 -19.97 -11.81
CA SER A 371 -5.28 -19.05 -10.76
C SER A 371 -4.75 -17.62 -10.88
N TYR A 372 -3.75 -17.35 -11.74
CA TYR A 372 -3.07 -16.07 -11.79
C TYR A 372 -3.18 -15.39 -13.15
N ALA A 373 -3.03 -14.06 -13.15
CA ALA A 373 -2.83 -13.26 -14.34
C ALA A 373 -1.35 -12.88 -14.48
N ARG A 374 -0.85 -12.78 -15.73
CA ARG A 374 0.52 -12.35 -15.98
C ARG A 374 0.65 -10.84 -15.80
N LEU A 375 1.69 -10.40 -15.11
CA LEU A 375 2.07 -8.99 -15.06
C LEU A 375 2.74 -8.57 -16.38
N ALA A 376 2.63 -7.28 -16.71
CA ALA A 376 3.30 -6.68 -17.85
C ALA A 376 3.94 -5.33 -17.52
N SER A 377 3.66 -4.77 -16.35
CA SER A 377 4.07 -3.45 -15.90
C SER A 377 4.56 -3.50 -14.46
N LEU A 378 5.49 -2.61 -14.11
CA LEU A 378 5.93 -2.36 -12.73
C LEU A 378 4.83 -1.71 -11.87
N PHE A 379 3.83 -1.16 -12.51
CA PHE A 379 2.65 -0.58 -11.87
C PHE A 379 1.39 -1.36 -12.26
N GLY A 380 1.54 -2.70 -12.43
CA GLY A 380 0.44 -3.58 -12.80
C GLY A 380 -0.77 -3.43 -11.89
N ASN A 381 -1.96 -3.69 -12.42
CA ASN A 381 -3.24 -3.55 -11.71
C ASN A 381 -3.58 -2.12 -11.24
N SER A 382 -2.98 -1.08 -11.83
CA SER A 382 -3.25 0.31 -11.47
C SER A 382 -3.25 1.26 -12.68
N ASP A 383 -3.70 2.50 -12.48
CA ASP A 383 -3.72 3.56 -13.50
C ASP A 383 -2.30 4.06 -13.86
N PHE A 384 -1.33 3.73 -13.04
CA PHE A 384 0.06 4.13 -13.19
C PHE A 384 0.82 3.32 -14.25
N ALA A 385 0.25 2.19 -14.69
CA ALA A 385 0.82 1.37 -15.74
C ALA A 385 0.73 2.04 -17.12
N ALA A 386 1.82 2.06 -17.86
CA ALA A 386 1.81 2.46 -19.27
C ALA A 386 1.21 1.35 -20.15
N SER A 387 0.18 1.67 -20.94
CA SER A 387 -0.56 0.70 -21.76
C SER A 387 -0.62 1.02 -23.25
N ALA A 388 -0.45 2.29 -23.62
CA ALA A 388 -0.50 2.79 -25.00
C ALA A 388 0.76 3.60 -25.33
N ALA A 389 0.90 4.16 -26.52
CA ALA A 389 1.96 5.10 -26.84
C ALA A 389 1.92 6.32 -25.87
N PRO A 390 3.06 6.98 -25.58
CA PRO A 390 3.12 8.06 -24.60
C PRO A 390 2.22 9.25 -25.01
N GLY A 391 1.47 9.77 -24.05
CA GLY A 391 0.69 10.98 -24.21
C GLY A 391 1.54 12.25 -24.21
N PRO A 392 0.95 13.43 -24.46
CA PRO A 392 1.71 14.70 -24.55
C PRO A 392 2.56 15.00 -23.32
N THR A 393 2.02 14.79 -22.10
CA THR A 393 2.75 15.01 -20.83
C THR A 393 3.92 14.05 -20.68
N GLU A 394 3.73 12.75 -20.98
CA GLU A 394 4.79 11.76 -20.97
C GLU A 394 5.88 12.10 -22.00
N LEU A 395 5.48 12.51 -23.22
CA LEU A 395 6.42 12.92 -24.28
C LEU A 395 7.26 14.12 -23.84
N ALA A 396 6.66 15.13 -23.22
CA ALA A 396 7.39 16.30 -22.72
C ALA A 396 8.46 15.92 -21.69
N LEU A 397 8.20 14.91 -20.87
CA LEU A 397 9.16 14.37 -19.89
C LEU A 397 10.28 13.54 -20.54
N LEU A 398 9.97 12.81 -21.62
CA LEU A 398 10.90 11.91 -22.33
C LEU A 398 11.77 12.62 -23.36
N GLU A 399 11.27 13.69 -23.96
CA GLU A 399 11.93 14.38 -25.12
C GLU A 399 13.39 14.79 -24.85
N PRO A 400 13.75 15.33 -23.66
CA PRO A 400 15.14 15.67 -23.37
C PRO A 400 16.13 14.49 -23.46
N PHE A 401 15.61 13.26 -23.36
CA PHE A 401 16.40 12.02 -23.34
C PHE A 401 16.26 11.19 -24.63
N ARG A 402 15.61 11.72 -25.66
CA ARG A 402 15.32 10.99 -26.92
C ARG A 402 16.56 10.36 -27.56
N ALA A 403 17.69 11.04 -27.49
CA ALA A 403 18.93 10.55 -28.09
C ALA A 403 19.58 9.37 -27.35
N THR A 404 19.23 9.16 -26.08
CA THR A 404 19.83 8.12 -25.22
C THR A 404 18.88 6.99 -24.87
N LEU A 405 17.59 7.21 -25.04
CA LEU A 405 16.56 6.21 -24.78
C LEU A 405 16.30 5.35 -26.03
N PRO A 406 16.02 4.04 -25.85
CA PRO A 406 15.63 3.17 -26.96
C PRO A 406 14.31 3.65 -27.57
N PRO A 407 14.13 3.49 -28.92
CA PRO A 407 12.92 3.93 -29.62
C PRO A 407 11.62 3.33 -29.06
N GLU A 408 11.68 2.15 -28.47
CA GLU A 408 10.57 1.41 -27.86
C GLU A 408 9.92 2.20 -26.71
N VAL A 409 10.64 3.09 -26.03
CA VAL A 409 10.10 3.96 -24.98
C VAL A 409 9.02 4.90 -25.53
N PHE A 410 9.14 5.29 -26.80
CA PHE A 410 8.24 6.23 -27.50
C PHE A 410 7.10 5.52 -28.25
N ALA A 411 6.99 4.21 -28.11
CA ALA A 411 5.96 3.38 -28.72
C ALA A 411 5.03 2.78 -27.64
N THR A 412 4.18 1.84 -28.04
CA THR A 412 3.45 0.97 -27.09
C THR A 412 4.46 0.19 -26.25
N PRO A 413 4.32 0.19 -24.90
CA PRO A 413 5.30 -0.44 -24.03
C PRO A 413 5.41 -1.94 -24.29
N PHE A 414 6.62 -2.47 -24.10
CA PHE A 414 6.85 -3.91 -24.20
C PHE A 414 5.90 -4.70 -23.29
N VAL A 415 5.30 -5.75 -23.84
CA VAL A 415 4.52 -6.75 -23.12
C VAL A 415 5.17 -8.11 -23.39
N PRO A 416 5.40 -8.95 -22.38
CA PRO A 416 5.92 -10.29 -22.61
C PRO A 416 5.05 -11.05 -23.62
N PRO A 417 5.63 -11.68 -24.66
CA PRO A 417 4.86 -12.43 -25.63
C PRO A 417 4.19 -13.63 -24.96
N LYS A 418 3.01 -14.00 -25.43
CA LYS A 418 2.37 -15.25 -25.04
C LYS A 418 3.11 -16.41 -25.72
N SER A 419 3.48 -17.41 -24.92
CA SER A 419 4.03 -18.66 -25.41
C SER A 419 2.95 -19.58 -25.98
N ASP A 420 3.36 -20.69 -26.61
CA ASP A 420 2.44 -21.74 -27.07
C ASP A 420 1.91 -22.63 -25.91
N GLY A 421 2.35 -22.40 -24.67
CA GLY A 421 1.92 -23.14 -23.48
C GLY A 421 2.46 -24.57 -23.39
N THR A 422 3.45 -24.92 -24.16
CA THR A 422 4.05 -26.29 -24.14
C THR A 422 5.11 -26.45 -23.05
N GLY A 423 5.55 -25.38 -22.41
CA GLY A 423 6.68 -25.34 -21.48
C GLY A 423 8.03 -25.21 -22.19
N ARG A 424 8.04 -25.33 -23.53
CA ARG A 424 9.24 -25.25 -24.38
C ARG A 424 8.91 -24.65 -25.73
N ASP A 425 8.47 -23.38 -25.75
CA ASP A 425 8.15 -22.70 -27.02
C ASP A 425 9.42 -22.51 -27.88
N ARG A 426 9.52 -23.29 -28.94
CA ARG A 426 10.68 -23.29 -29.86
C ARG A 426 10.89 -21.95 -30.57
N LYS A 427 9.80 -21.21 -30.83
CA LYS A 427 9.87 -19.90 -31.49
C LYS A 427 10.48 -18.87 -30.56
N LEU A 428 10.02 -18.82 -29.32
CA LEU A 428 10.56 -17.91 -28.31
C LEU A 428 12.00 -18.27 -27.92
N LEU A 429 12.32 -19.56 -27.79
CA LEU A 429 13.69 -20.02 -27.54
C LEU A 429 14.63 -19.66 -28.71
N LYS A 430 14.19 -19.80 -29.97
CA LYS A 430 14.98 -19.34 -31.11
C LYS A 430 15.20 -17.82 -31.07
N GLN A 431 14.17 -17.03 -30.77
CA GLN A 431 14.31 -15.59 -30.64
C GLN A 431 15.28 -15.22 -29.52
N ALA A 432 15.22 -15.92 -28.37
CA ALA A 432 16.16 -15.73 -27.27
C ALA A 432 17.61 -16.03 -27.70
N PHE A 433 17.84 -17.12 -28.44
CA PHE A 433 19.15 -17.47 -28.97
C PHE A 433 19.69 -16.42 -29.95
N ASP A 434 18.84 -15.93 -30.87
CA ASP A 434 19.21 -14.89 -31.83
C ASP A 434 19.61 -13.58 -31.11
N LEU A 435 18.89 -13.20 -30.03
CA LEU A 435 19.20 -12.04 -29.17
C LEU A 435 20.54 -12.21 -28.43
N LEU A 436 20.82 -13.41 -27.90
CA LEU A 436 22.07 -13.71 -27.21
C LEU A 436 23.24 -13.63 -28.20
N THR A 437 23.08 -14.19 -29.38
CA THR A 437 24.10 -14.09 -30.47
C THR A 437 24.34 -12.61 -30.84
N ALA A 438 23.28 -11.82 -31.01
CA ALA A 438 23.39 -10.40 -31.29
C ALA A 438 24.03 -9.59 -30.13
N ALA A 439 23.91 -10.07 -28.89
CA ALA A 439 24.57 -9.50 -27.71
C ALA A 439 26.04 -9.91 -27.56
N GLY A 440 26.56 -10.80 -28.46
CA GLY A 440 27.97 -11.20 -28.48
C GLY A 440 28.24 -12.60 -27.92
N TRP A 441 27.21 -13.30 -27.39
CA TRP A 441 27.37 -14.67 -26.93
C TRP A 441 27.60 -15.65 -28.13
N LYS A 442 28.52 -16.59 -27.96
CA LYS A 442 28.91 -17.57 -28.99
C LYS A 442 28.65 -18.98 -28.53
N GLN A 443 28.15 -19.84 -29.42
CA GLN A 443 27.97 -21.25 -29.09
C GLN A 443 29.27 -22.02 -29.36
N ILE A 444 29.79 -22.72 -28.34
CA ILE A 444 30.89 -23.66 -28.43
C ILE A 444 30.39 -25.02 -27.89
N GLY A 445 30.23 -25.98 -28.78
CA GLY A 445 29.59 -27.26 -28.41
C GLY A 445 28.14 -27.06 -28.01
N THR A 446 27.81 -27.42 -26.76
CA THR A 446 26.48 -27.21 -26.16
C THR A 446 26.35 -25.93 -25.40
N ASP A 447 27.46 -25.24 -25.11
CA ASP A 447 27.52 -24.12 -24.17
C ASP A 447 27.55 -22.77 -24.92
N LEU A 448 26.90 -21.76 -24.32
CA LEU A 448 27.09 -20.37 -24.68
C LEU A 448 28.26 -19.79 -23.87
N VAL A 449 29.16 -19.10 -24.57
CA VAL A 449 30.34 -18.48 -24.00
C VAL A 449 30.46 -16.99 -24.41
N ASP A 450 31.17 -16.20 -23.65
CA ASP A 450 31.53 -14.83 -24.01
C ASP A 450 32.76 -14.77 -24.95
N ASP A 451 33.28 -13.57 -25.22
CA ASP A 451 34.45 -13.36 -26.09
C ASP A 451 35.74 -13.95 -25.51
N GLU A 452 35.81 -14.19 -24.20
CA GLU A 452 36.94 -14.79 -23.50
C GLU A 452 36.79 -16.32 -23.35
N ALA A 453 35.75 -16.92 -24.01
CA ALA A 453 35.36 -18.33 -23.89
C ALA A 453 34.91 -18.75 -22.47
N ALA A 454 34.51 -17.81 -21.63
CA ALA A 454 33.91 -18.10 -20.33
C ALA A 454 32.43 -18.50 -20.52
N PRO A 455 31.98 -19.59 -19.86
CA PRO A 455 30.60 -20.07 -19.99
C PRO A 455 29.60 -19.06 -19.43
N PHE A 456 28.42 -18.99 -20.06
CA PHE A 456 27.32 -18.17 -19.55
C PHE A 456 26.64 -18.89 -18.39
N GLU A 457 27.00 -18.50 -17.19
CA GLU A 457 26.42 -19.02 -15.94
C GLU A 457 25.46 -18.01 -15.32
N VAL A 458 24.30 -18.46 -14.83
CA VAL A 458 23.36 -17.63 -14.07
C VAL A 458 22.85 -18.38 -12.85
N GLU A 459 22.78 -17.67 -11.72
CA GLU A 459 22.23 -18.16 -10.46
C GLU A 459 20.91 -17.48 -10.15
N PHE A 460 19.88 -18.28 -9.86
CA PHE A 460 18.63 -17.80 -9.24
C PHE A 460 18.75 -17.96 -7.72
N LEU A 461 18.77 -16.85 -7.00
CA LEU A 461 18.80 -16.83 -5.55
C LEU A 461 17.36 -16.89 -5.00
N ILE A 462 17.09 -17.85 -4.10
CA ILE A 462 15.78 -18.02 -3.44
C ILE A 462 15.95 -18.28 -1.93
N ASP A 463 14.91 -17.96 -1.15
CA ASP A 463 14.80 -18.21 0.29
C ASP A 463 13.72 -19.24 0.64
N ALA A 464 12.98 -19.74 -0.34
CA ALA A 464 11.88 -20.66 -0.14
C ALA A 464 11.82 -21.73 -1.23
N GLN A 465 11.89 -22.98 -0.81
CA GLN A 465 11.82 -24.17 -1.68
C GLN A 465 10.57 -24.19 -2.59
N ALA A 466 9.49 -23.52 -2.16
CA ALA A 466 8.26 -23.45 -2.96
C ALA A 466 8.47 -22.84 -4.37
N PHE A 467 9.51 -22.01 -4.55
CA PHE A 467 9.84 -21.43 -5.86
C PHE A 467 10.63 -22.37 -6.77
N GLU A 468 11.27 -23.40 -6.25
CA GLU A 468 12.07 -24.34 -7.05
C GLU A 468 11.24 -24.99 -8.15
N ARG A 469 10.00 -25.40 -7.85
CA ARG A 469 9.09 -25.99 -8.84
C ARG A 469 8.74 -25.04 -9.99
N VAL A 470 8.78 -23.73 -9.76
CA VAL A 470 8.50 -22.71 -10.78
C VAL A 470 9.74 -22.43 -11.61
N LEU A 471 10.92 -22.47 -10.98
CA LEU A 471 12.21 -22.23 -11.64
C LEU A 471 12.68 -23.43 -12.46
N THR A 472 12.33 -24.65 -12.07
CA THR A 472 12.76 -25.87 -12.77
C THR A 472 12.50 -25.84 -14.28
N PRO A 473 11.29 -25.56 -14.81
CA PRO A 473 11.05 -25.44 -16.24
C PRO A 473 11.76 -24.24 -16.88
N TYR A 474 11.89 -23.14 -16.14
CA TYR A 474 12.60 -21.96 -16.61
C TYR A 474 14.10 -22.28 -16.81
N VAL A 475 14.74 -22.88 -15.82
CA VAL A 475 16.14 -23.34 -15.89
C VAL A 475 16.33 -24.36 -17.03
N ALA A 476 15.38 -25.27 -17.24
CA ALA A 476 15.45 -26.23 -18.34
C ALA A 476 15.46 -25.54 -19.73
N ASN A 477 14.69 -24.47 -19.90
CA ASN A 477 14.70 -23.67 -21.12
C ASN A 477 16.03 -22.90 -21.31
N LEU A 478 16.59 -22.33 -20.24
CA LEU A 478 17.91 -21.68 -20.28
C LEU A 478 19.02 -22.68 -20.66
N LYS A 479 19.02 -23.86 -20.05
CA LYS A 479 19.97 -24.94 -20.38
C LYS A 479 19.83 -25.41 -21.83
N ALA A 480 18.63 -25.42 -22.38
CA ALA A 480 18.42 -25.75 -23.80
C ALA A 480 19.06 -24.75 -24.78
N LEU A 481 19.36 -23.53 -24.32
CA LEU A 481 20.11 -22.51 -25.07
C LEU A 481 21.62 -22.55 -24.81
N GLY A 482 22.12 -23.47 -23.97
CA GLY A 482 23.53 -23.55 -23.59
C GLY A 482 23.92 -22.64 -22.42
N ILE A 483 22.96 -22.15 -21.64
CA ILE A 483 23.21 -21.34 -20.45
C ILE A 483 23.29 -22.26 -19.23
N SER A 484 24.36 -22.20 -18.44
CA SER A 484 24.51 -22.91 -17.16
C SER A 484 23.69 -22.23 -16.07
N ALA A 485 22.40 -22.58 -15.95
CA ALA A 485 21.49 -21.99 -14.99
C ALA A 485 21.32 -22.88 -13.74
N THR A 486 21.43 -22.30 -12.55
CA THR A 486 21.31 -22.97 -11.26
C THR A 486 20.31 -22.26 -10.35
N VAL A 487 19.72 -23.01 -9.40
CA VAL A 487 18.89 -22.45 -8.32
C VAL A 487 19.66 -22.64 -7.01
N ARG A 488 19.86 -21.54 -6.30
CA ARG A 488 20.52 -21.50 -5.01
C ARG A 488 19.52 -21.12 -3.93
N GLU A 489 19.13 -22.11 -3.13
CA GLU A 489 18.39 -21.86 -1.90
C GLU A 489 19.36 -21.53 -0.77
N THR A 490 19.03 -20.51 0.04
CA THR A 490 19.78 -20.11 1.23
C THR A 490 18.82 -19.91 2.39
N ASP A 491 19.35 -19.95 3.63
CA ASP A 491 18.56 -19.56 4.78
C ASP A 491 18.16 -18.07 4.71
N PRO A 492 17.09 -17.66 5.43
CA PRO A 492 16.57 -16.29 5.34
C PRO A 492 17.59 -15.20 5.69
N ALA A 493 18.49 -15.44 6.63
CA ALA A 493 19.50 -14.45 7.03
C ALA A 493 20.57 -14.26 5.95
N GLN A 494 21.05 -15.37 5.36
CA GLN A 494 21.98 -15.33 4.25
C GLN A 494 21.32 -14.73 2.99
N TYR A 495 20.06 -15.09 2.72
CA TYR A 495 19.29 -14.50 1.62
C TYR A 495 19.22 -12.97 1.76
N GLN A 496 18.83 -12.48 2.94
CA GLN A 496 18.71 -11.05 3.21
C GLN A 496 20.07 -10.33 3.08
N ALA A 497 21.15 -10.94 3.58
CA ALA A 497 22.50 -10.36 3.46
C ALA A 497 22.94 -10.24 1.99
N ARG A 498 22.76 -11.29 1.19
CA ARG A 498 23.06 -11.30 -0.25
C ARG A 498 22.17 -10.30 -1.03
N GLN A 499 20.88 -10.25 -0.69
CA GLN A 499 19.94 -9.30 -1.28
C GLN A 499 20.37 -7.85 -1.02
N ASN A 500 20.69 -7.52 0.24
CA ASN A 500 21.11 -6.17 0.65
C ASN A 500 22.41 -5.74 -0.05
N GLY A 501 23.37 -6.65 -0.21
CA GLY A 501 24.65 -6.37 -0.89
C GLY A 501 24.60 -6.61 -2.41
N PHE A 502 23.43 -6.84 -3.00
CA PHE A 502 23.23 -7.15 -4.44
C PHE A 502 24.12 -8.30 -4.94
N ASP A 503 24.41 -9.27 -4.07
CA ASP A 503 25.23 -10.44 -4.41
C ASP A 503 24.35 -11.58 -4.98
N PHE A 504 23.81 -11.36 -6.18
CA PHE A 504 23.02 -12.32 -6.96
C PHE A 504 23.09 -11.98 -8.45
N ASP A 505 22.76 -12.92 -9.31
CA ASP A 505 22.51 -12.69 -10.72
C ASP A 505 21.03 -12.37 -10.97
N ILE A 506 20.15 -13.25 -10.51
CA ILE A 506 18.69 -13.12 -10.64
C ILE A 506 18.05 -13.40 -9.29
N ILE A 507 17.13 -12.54 -8.88
CA ILE A 507 16.34 -12.68 -7.66
C ILE A 507 14.85 -12.54 -7.99
N MET A 508 14.01 -13.33 -7.33
CA MET A 508 12.56 -13.10 -7.39
C MET A 508 12.14 -12.19 -6.26
N ALA A 509 11.42 -11.12 -6.57
CA ALA A 509 10.88 -10.22 -5.57
C ALA A 509 9.45 -9.79 -5.92
N ALA A 510 8.66 -9.52 -4.87
CA ALA A 510 7.28 -9.03 -4.97
C ALA A 510 7.10 -7.84 -4.03
N PHE A 511 6.41 -6.80 -4.53
CA PHE A 511 6.07 -5.60 -3.76
C PHE A 511 4.67 -5.13 -4.13
N ASN A 512 3.96 -4.63 -3.11
CA ASN A 512 2.78 -3.78 -3.31
C ASN A 512 3.18 -2.35 -2.96
N LEU A 513 3.08 -1.46 -3.93
CA LEU A 513 3.25 -0.04 -3.67
C LEU A 513 1.94 0.53 -3.10
N PRO A 514 1.99 1.67 -2.40
CA PRO A 514 0.78 2.40 -2.03
C PRO A 514 -0.11 2.66 -3.24
N ALA A 515 -1.43 2.77 -3.03
CA ALA A 515 -2.38 3.10 -4.08
C ALA A 515 -2.07 4.44 -4.78
N THR A 516 -1.31 5.30 -4.12
CA THR A 516 -0.75 6.54 -4.67
C THR A 516 0.75 6.57 -4.38
N PRO A 517 1.58 6.04 -5.30
CA PRO A 517 2.99 5.82 -5.06
C PRO A 517 3.82 7.10 -5.29
N ILE A 518 3.78 8.04 -4.36
CA ILE A 518 4.65 9.23 -4.38
C ILE A 518 5.95 8.92 -3.64
N ASP A 519 5.80 8.44 -2.40
CA ASP A 519 6.93 8.17 -1.52
C ASP A 519 7.55 6.80 -1.83
N GLY A 520 8.85 6.71 -1.61
CA GLY A 520 9.59 5.46 -1.75
C GLY A 520 10.02 5.06 -3.17
N LEU A 521 9.47 5.63 -4.25
CA LEU A 521 9.85 5.27 -5.63
C LEU A 521 11.34 5.46 -5.90
N GLN A 522 11.99 6.40 -5.22
CA GLN A 522 13.42 6.63 -5.34
C GLN A 522 14.25 5.41 -4.93
N GLN A 523 13.83 4.66 -3.90
CA GLN A 523 14.52 3.45 -3.45
C GLN A 523 14.46 2.30 -4.46
N PHE A 524 13.45 2.29 -5.34
CA PHE A 524 13.29 1.27 -6.37
C PHE A 524 14.00 1.60 -7.68
N TYR A 525 14.04 2.89 -8.06
CA TYR A 525 14.32 3.25 -9.45
C TYR A 525 15.41 4.31 -9.62
N SER A 526 15.85 5.02 -8.58
CA SER A 526 16.89 6.05 -8.75
C SER A 526 18.28 5.47 -8.99
N SER A 527 19.11 6.18 -9.74
CA SER A 527 20.52 5.82 -9.93
C SER A 527 21.30 5.82 -8.62
N HIS A 528 20.92 6.68 -7.66
CA HIS A 528 21.53 6.70 -6.32
C HIS A 528 21.26 5.38 -5.58
N ALA A 529 20.02 4.91 -5.60
CA ALA A 529 19.65 3.66 -4.95
C ALA A 529 20.35 2.42 -5.55
N ALA A 530 20.79 2.51 -6.82
CA ALA A 530 21.53 1.42 -7.46
C ALA A 530 22.85 1.07 -6.75
N ASP A 531 23.46 2.01 -6.04
CA ASP A 531 24.74 1.81 -5.34
C ASP A 531 24.60 1.81 -3.81
N GLN A 532 23.34 1.86 -3.30
CA GLN A 532 23.05 1.91 -1.88
C GLN A 532 22.63 0.52 -1.37
N ASP A 533 23.46 -0.09 -0.54
CA ASP A 533 23.15 -1.36 0.11
C ASP A 533 21.79 -1.31 0.83
N GLY A 534 21.01 -2.38 0.70
CA GLY A 534 19.69 -2.47 1.29
C GLY A 534 18.57 -1.73 0.55
N SER A 535 18.88 -1.01 -0.55
CA SER A 535 17.85 -0.43 -1.40
C SER A 535 17.08 -1.51 -2.16
N ARG A 536 15.94 -1.12 -2.72
CA ARG A 536 15.10 -2.01 -3.54
C ARG A 536 15.37 -1.91 -5.04
N ASN A 537 16.43 -1.20 -5.45
CA ASN A 537 16.86 -1.15 -6.84
C ASN A 537 17.66 -2.42 -7.21
N TYR A 538 17.00 -3.57 -7.14
CA TYR A 538 17.62 -4.89 -7.33
C TYR A 538 18.26 -5.06 -8.71
N ALA A 539 17.68 -4.46 -9.73
CA ALA A 539 18.20 -4.57 -11.08
C ALA A 539 19.42 -3.67 -11.37
N GLY A 540 19.77 -2.73 -10.48
CA GLY A 540 20.86 -1.77 -10.70
C GLY A 540 20.51 -0.73 -11.77
N ILE A 541 19.27 -0.22 -11.75
CA ILE A 541 18.79 0.78 -12.70
C ILE A 541 19.57 2.08 -12.52
N LYS A 542 20.16 2.57 -13.60
CA LYS A 542 20.85 3.86 -13.68
C LYS A 542 20.44 4.56 -14.97
N GLU A 543 19.29 5.23 -14.93
CA GLU A 543 18.69 5.87 -16.10
C GLU A 543 18.44 7.36 -15.82
N PRO A 544 19.18 8.29 -16.45
CA PRO A 544 19.02 9.73 -16.21
C PRO A 544 17.60 10.24 -16.45
N ALA A 545 16.84 9.63 -17.36
CA ALA A 545 15.46 9.96 -17.60
C ALA A 545 14.56 9.65 -16.38
N ILE A 546 14.83 8.53 -15.70
CA ILE A 546 14.12 8.15 -14.48
C ILE A 546 14.49 9.11 -13.34
N ASP A 547 15.78 9.40 -13.14
CA ASP A 547 16.21 10.34 -12.10
C ASP A 547 15.57 11.73 -12.27
N ALA A 548 15.48 12.21 -13.51
CA ALA A 548 14.87 13.50 -13.81
C ALA A 548 13.37 13.55 -13.50
N VAL A 549 12.61 12.46 -13.70
CA VAL A 549 11.18 12.44 -13.35
C VAL A 549 10.96 12.19 -11.85
N LEU A 550 11.79 11.37 -11.20
CA LEU A 550 11.78 11.20 -9.75
C LEU A 550 12.02 12.51 -8.99
N ALA A 551 12.90 13.35 -9.50
CA ALA A 551 13.17 14.69 -8.93
C ALA A 551 11.94 15.63 -8.97
N LYS A 552 10.93 15.34 -9.79
CA LYS A 552 9.69 16.13 -9.88
C LYS A 552 8.61 15.70 -8.87
N LEU A 553 8.71 14.50 -8.28
CA LEU A 553 7.69 13.97 -7.36
C LEU A 553 7.30 14.93 -6.23
N PRO A 554 8.24 15.62 -5.54
CA PRO A 554 7.87 16.56 -4.47
C PRO A 554 6.99 17.73 -4.93
N ALA A 555 7.07 18.09 -6.21
CA ALA A 555 6.31 19.20 -6.80
C ALA A 555 5.01 18.77 -7.49
N VAL A 556 4.67 17.48 -7.49
CA VAL A 556 3.44 16.97 -8.11
C VAL A 556 2.21 17.50 -7.37
N THR A 557 1.29 18.10 -8.12
CA THR A 557 0.05 18.67 -7.57
C THR A 557 -1.23 18.03 -8.10
N THR A 558 -1.12 17.17 -9.13
CA THR A 558 -2.26 16.47 -9.72
C THR A 558 -1.96 14.97 -9.85
N ARG A 559 -3.02 14.14 -9.82
CA ARG A 559 -2.89 12.71 -10.08
C ARG A 559 -2.37 12.43 -11.50
N ASP A 560 -2.77 13.23 -12.49
CA ASP A 560 -2.34 13.06 -13.88
C ASP A 560 -0.82 13.28 -14.05
N ASP A 561 -0.22 14.25 -13.33
CA ASP A 561 1.22 14.44 -13.33
C ASP A 561 1.95 13.23 -12.71
N LEU A 562 1.41 12.68 -11.61
CA LEU A 562 1.96 11.46 -11.02
C LEU A 562 1.86 10.27 -11.97
N ILE A 563 0.72 10.10 -12.63
CA ILE A 563 0.51 9.06 -13.66
C ILE A 563 1.53 9.22 -14.79
N ALA A 564 1.77 10.43 -15.28
CA ALA A 564 2.76 10.66 -16.33
C ALA A 564 4.18 10.29 -15.88
N ILE A 565 4.58 10.66 -14.66
CA ILE A 565 5.89 10.31 -14.08
C ILE A 565 6.06 8.79 -13.98
N THR A 566 5.09 8.11 -13.38
CA THR A 566 5.17 6.65 -13.17
C THR A 566 5.16 5.88 -14.49
N ARG A 567 4.38 6.33 -15.48
CA ARG A 567 4.38 5.76 -16.82
C ARG A 567 5.70 5.96 -17.56
N VAL A 568 6.40 7.07 -17.37
CA VAL A 568 7.76 7.26 -17.90
C VAL A 568 8.71 6.23 -17.29
N ILE A 569 8.68 6.03 -15.96
CA ILE A 569 9.48 5.00 -15.30
C ILE A 569 9.17 3.61 -15.86
N ASP A 570 7.88 3.26 -15.93
CA ASP A 570 7.43 1.97 -16.45
C ASP A 570 7.93 1.69 -17.88
N ARG A 571 7.82 2.68 -18.79
CA ARG A 571 8.29 2.57 -20.16
C ARG A 571 9.78 2.31 -20.26
N VAL A 572 10.58 3.10 -19.54
CA VAL A 572 12.04 2.99 -19.60
C VAL A 572 12.50 1.64 -19.05
N VAL A 573 11.99 1.23 -17.88
CA VAL A 573 12.37 -0.04 -17.27
C VAL A 573 11.97 -1.24 -18.12
N ARG A 574 10.77 -1.20 -18.74
CA ARG A 574 10.29 -2.28 -19.64
C ARG A 574 11.07 -2.34 -20.93
N ALA A 575 11.42 -1.20 -21.55
CA ALA A 575 12.24 -1.17 -22.76
C ALA A 575 13.69 -1.62 -22.53
N ARG A 576 14.20 -1.47 -21.31
CA ARG A 576 15.53 -1.95 -20.89
C ARG A 576 15.54 -3.38 -20.35
N HIS A 577 14.38 -4.01 -20.18
CA HIS A 577 14.22 -5.40 -19.72
C HIS A 577 14.95 -5.70 -18.40
N TYR A 578 14.87 -4.78 -17.42
CA TYR A 578 15.52 -4.96 -16.12
C TYR A 578 14.92 -6.08 -15.27
N TRP A 579 13.73 -6.52 -15.60
CA TRP A 579 13.03 -7.61 -14.93
C TRP A 579 12.17 -8.43 -15.89
N THR A 580 11.94 -9.70 -15.55
CA THR A 580 10.95 -10.55 -16.22
C THR A 580 9.67 -10.54 -15.39
N PRO A 581 8.55 -10.02 -15.92
CA PRO A 581 7.28 -10.03 -15.22
C PRO A 581 6.81 -11.43 -14.86
N ALA A 582 6.38 -11.63 -13.62
CA ALA A 582 5.79 -12.86 -13.14
C ALA A 582 4.25 -12.79 -13.20
N TRP A 583 3.55 -12.93 -12.08
CA TRP A 583 2.10 -13.03 -12.01
C TRP A 583 1.54 -12.33 -10.78
N TYR A 584 0.23 -12.12 -10.75
CA TYR A 584 -0.49 -11.63 -9.60
C TYR A 584 -1.87 -12.30 -9.50
N LEU A 585 -2.48 -12.23 -8.32
CA LEU A 585 -3.84 -12.70 -8.10
C LEU A 585 -4.83 -11.59 -8.49
N ALA A 586 -5.55 -11.77 -9.59
CA ALA A 586 -6.44 -10.74 -10.13
C ALA A 586 -7.78 -10.63 -9.38
N ASN A 587 -8.17 -11.71 -8.68
CA ASN A 587 -9.43 -11.77 -7.93
C ASN A 587 -9.22 -12.54 -6.62
N HIS A 588 -9.90 -12.12 -5.56
CA HIS A 588 -9.94 -12.86 -4.31
C HIS A 588 -10.58 -14.24 -4.50
N ARG A 589 -9.95 -15.26 -3.94
CA ARG A 589 -10.49 -16.61 -3.88
C ARG A 589 -11.23 -16.75 -2.55
N THR A 590 -12.53 -16.45 -2.55
CA THR A 590 -13.33 -16.43 -1.34
C THR A 590 -14.27 -17.63 -1.25
N ALA A 591 -14.36 -18.19 -0.05
CA ALA A 591 -15.36 -19.18 0.29
C ALA A 591 -16.02 -18.79 1.61
N TYR A 592 -17.35 -18.87 1.65
CA TYR A 592 -18.11 -18.49 2.83
C TYR A 592 -19.41 -19.28 2.96
N TRP A 593 -19.83 -19.48 4.18
CA TRP A 593 -21.15 -20.01 4.45
C TRP A 593 -22.19 -19.02 3.95
N ASN A 594 -23.22 -19.51 3.26
CA ASN A 594 -24.23 -18.68 2.61
C ASN A 594 -25.20 -18.03 3.62
N ILE A 595 -24.63 -17.33 4.58
CA ILE A 595 -25.31 -16.62 5.68
C ILE A 595 -25.04 -15.11 5.62
N PHE A 596 -24.32 -14.65 4.62
CA PHE A 596 -23.92 -13.25 4.50
C PHE A 596 -24.57 -12.56 3.32
N GLY A 597 -24.95 -11.30 3.52
CA GLY A 597 -25.22 -10.33 2.48
C GLY A 597 -24.02 -9.39 2.32
N HIS A 598 -23.86 -8.84 1.12
CA HIS A 598 -22.85 -7.82 0.82
C HIS A 598 -23.39 -6.83 -0.20
N ALA A 599 -22.81 -5.63 -0.23
CA ALA A 599 -23.10 -4.64 -1.25
C ALA A 599 -22.69 -5.18 -2.64
N PRO A 600 -23.37 -4.74 -3.72
CA PRO A 600 -23.03 -5.18 -5.08
C PRO A 600 -21.69 -4.65 -5.56
N ILE A 601 -21.19 -3.56 -4.96
CA ILE A 601 -19.93 -2.90 -5.31
C ILE A 601 -18.90 -3.24 -4.23
N LYS A 602 -17.79 -3.87 -4.63
CA LYS A 602 -16.56 -3.92 -3.84
C LYS A 602 -15.75 -2.68 -4.16
N PRO A 603 -15.25 -1.95 -3.15
CA PRO A 603 -14.40 -0.79 -3.40
C PRO A 603 -13.06 -1.21 -4.03
N ASP A 604 -12.47 -0.30 -4.83
CA ASP A 604 -11.27 -0.60 -5.61
C ASP A 604 -10.01 -0.82 -4.76
N TYR A 605 -9.95 -0.25 -3.54
CA TYR A 605 -8.74 -0.21 -2.73
C TYR A 605 -8.84 -0.93 -1.39
N ALA A 606 -9.92 -1.67 -1.14
CA ALA A 606 -10.02 -2.53 0.03
C ALA A 606 -10.96 -3.72 -0.21
N PHE A 607 -10.68 -4.81 0.49
CA PHE A 607 -11.60 -5.94 0.66
C PHE A 607 -11.69 -6.28 2.14
N SER A 608 -12.74 -5.79 2.78
CA SER A 608 -12.96 -5.93 4.23
C SER A 608 -14.37 -6.45 4.50
N PRO A 609 -14.64 -7.73 4.24
CA PRO A 609 -15.96 -8.35 4.47
C PRO A 609 -16.43 -8.17 5.91
N GLU A 610 -15.54 -8.22 6.88
CA GLU A 610 -15.82 -8.10 8.31
C GLU A 610 -16.41 -6.74 8.70
N THR A 611 -16.16 -5.68 7.91
CA THR A 611 -16.71 -4.34 8.18
C THR A 611 -17.91 -4.00 7.30
N THR A 612 -17.95 -4.50 6.06
CA THR A 612 -18.93 -4.09 5.05
C THR A 612 -20.06 -5.09 4.81
N TRP A 613 -19.84 -6.39 5.10
CA TRP A 613 -20.86 -7.40 4.96
C TRP A 613 -21.78 -7.42 6.19
N TRP A 614 -22.88 -8.16 6.10
CA TRP A 614 -23.83 -8.34 7.21
C TRP A 614 -24.34 -9.78 7.29
N PHE A 615 -24.82 -10.18 8.46
CA PHE A 615 -25.51 -11.44 8.64
C PHE A 615 -26.92 -11.35 8.04
N ASP A 616 -27.20 -12.23 7.09
CA ASP A 616 -28.49 -12.32 6.39
C ASP A 616 -29.30 -13.47 6.99
N ARG A 617 -30.30 -13.10 7.76
CA ARG A 617 -31.16 -14.07 8.49
C ARG A 617 -31.91 -14.99 7.57
N ASP A 618 -32.38 -14.49 6.42
CA ASP A 618 -33.17 -15.28 5.48
C ASP A 618 -32.31 -16.33 4.79
N ARG A 619 -31.11 -15.96 4.39
CA ARG A 619 -30.10 -16.89 3.85
C ARG A 619 -29.68 -17.93 4.88
N ALA A 620 -29.45 -17.52 6.12
CA ALA A 620 -29.09 -18.42 7.21
C ALA A 620 -30.20 -19.45 7.48
N ALA A 621 -31.45 -18.99 7.53
CA ALA A 621 -32.64 -19.88 7.68
C ALA A 621 -32.76 -20.85 6.50
N ALA A 622 -32.56 -20.38 5.27
CA ALA A 622 -32.65 -21.20 4.06
C ALA A 622 -31.70 -22.41 4.03
N ILE A 623 -30.51 -22.28 4.67
CA ILE A 623 -29.53 -23.38 4.76
C ILE A 623 -29.57 -24.14 6.09
N GLY A 624 -30.48 -23.76 7.01
CA GLY A 624 -30.61 -24.36 8.35
C GLY A 624 -29.41 -24.04 9.26
N TYR A 625 -28.81 -22.83 9.11
CA TYR A 625 -27.73 -22.37 9.98
C TYR A 625 -28.32 -21.84 11.29
N THR A 626 -27.85 -22.39 12.42
CA THR A 626 -28.37 -22.07 13.76
C THR A 626 -27.46 -21.15 14.59
N GLY A 627 -26.31 -20.72 14.05
CA GLY A 627 -25.39 -19.77 14.72
C GLY A 627 -24.20 -20.42 15.32
#